data_a7cc74b56083fbe7e928c5f4cde21d09
#
_entry.id   a7cc74b56083fbe7e928c5f4cde21d09
#
_cell.length_a   1.000
_cell.length_b   1.000
_cell.length_c   1.000
_cell.angle_alpha   90.00
_cell.angle_beta   90.00
_cell.angle_gamma   90.00
#
_symmetry.space_group_name_H-M   'P 1'
#
loop_
_entity.id
_entity.type
_entity.pdbx_description
1 polymer ?
#
loop_
_entity_poly.entity_id
_entity_poly.type
_entity_poly.pdbx_seq_one_letter_code
_entity_poly.pdbx_strand_id
1 'polypeptide(L)'
;MNSFLRKMLLCCIAIMGLNATQAQEDMKLLVGADFDMYFDNREYVDCKFGESQTLFSSRLTPKVGVEWNKYNRLVAAMDLWADHGNNTVVLAKARPQFYYEFDSKKVAAYAGIFPREKMMGDYTDIMVSDSMRFYDNRVQGVMGQYKGDRGFAEISADWCGMYSEASREKFRIMSAGRYYIDNYHRRFYAGYNFSMFHFAGSKLIHDCVNDQLMLDPYVGVRFNAFLDFDVKLHYIQTFQRDRDNDENYRQPKGGMLQLRMAKWGVYIDEQLYLGENLQPYYRSYRSEAFPNGYGGELYGGESFFGTTEHIYNITKVGYDRWFFGNTMRVNCYFAMQYDGTGWGNKQIVSVSVRLLKDIALSKKK
;
A
#
# COMPACT_ATOMS: atom_id res chain seq x y z
N MET A 1 28.88 -19.55 -0.40
CA MET A 1 28.36 -18.53 -1.37
C MET A 1 28.38 -19.17 -2.76
N ASN A 2 27.21 -19.45 -3.33
CA ASN A 2 27.02 -20.22 -4.56
C ASN A 2 27.75 -19.54 -5.76
N SER A 3 28.39 -20.32 -6.64
CA SER A 3 29.11 -19.85 -7.84
C SER A 3 28.24 -18.89 -8.71
N PHE A 4 26.93 -19.13 -8.76
CA PHE A 4 25.96 -18.29 -9.46
C PHE A 4 25.83 -16.88 -8.84
N LEU A 5 25.74 -16.79 -7.51
CA LEU A 5 25.65 -15.50 -6.78
C LEU A 5 26.93 -14.66 -6.99
N ARG A 6 28.08 -15.33 -7.02
CA ARG A 6 29.39 -14.68 -7.27
C ARG A 6 29.51 -14.14 -8.69
N LYS A 7 28.99 -14.87 -9.68
CA LYS A 7 28.95 -14.43 -11.09
C LYS A 7 27.97 -13.27 -11.27
N MET A 8 26.81 -13.33 -10.63
CA MET A 8 25.82 -12.24 -10.69
C MET A 8 26.35 -10.97 -10.02
N LEU A 9 27.01 -11.08 -8.87
CA LEU A 9 27.66 -9.95 -8.18
C LEU A 9 28.79 -9.34 -9.04
N LEU A 10 29.61 -10.17 -9.70
CA LEU A 10 30.66 -9.72 -10.62
C LEU A 10 30.10 -9.05 -11.87
N CYS A 11 28.99 -9.54 -12.43
CA CYS A 11 28.28 -8.87 -13.52
C CYS A 11 27.71 -7.52 -13.10
N CYS A 12 27.10 -7.41 -11.92
CA CYS A 12 26.59 -6.14 -11.39
C CYS A 12 27.74 -5.13 -11.17
N ILE A 13 28.88 -5.57 -10.62
CA ILE A 13 30.08 -4.74 -10.44
C ILE A 13 30.68 -4.31 -11.78
N ALA A 14 30.72 -5.21 -12.78
CA ALA A 14 31.20 -4.89 -14.11
C ALA A 14 30.30 -3.89 -14.85
N ILE A 15 28.96 -4.04 -14.73
CA ILE A 15 27.99 -3.10 -15.31
C ILE A 15 28.09 -1.72 -14.61
N MET A 16 28.32 -1.69 -13.30
CA MET A 16 28.57 -0.45 -12.57
C MET A 16 29.91 0.20 -12.93
N GLY A 17 30.94 -0.60 -13.20
CA GLY A 17 32.28 -0.13 -13.58
C GLY A 17 32.35 0.48 -14.98
N LEU A 18 31.58 -0.01 -15.94
CA LEU A 18 31.57 0.50 -17.33
C LEU A 18 30.91 1.87 -17.49
N ASN A 19 30.08 2.30 -16.55
CA ASN A 19 29.43 3.61 -16.56
C ASN A 19 30.09 4.62 -15.58
N ALA A 20 31.11 4.21 -14.83
CA ALA A 20 31.67 5.03 -13.75
C ALA A 20 32.39 6.29 -14.26
N THR A 21 32.91 6.27 -15.46
CA THR A 21 33.69 7.41 -16.03
C THR A 21 32.82 8.58 -16.51
N GLN A 22 31.58 8.31 -16.92
CA GLN A 22 30.60 9.39 -17.23
C GLN A 22 29.70 9.76 -16.05
N ALA A 23 29.53 8.87 -15.08
CA ALA A 23 28.66 9.08 -13.90
C ALA A 23 29.27 10.03 -12.85
N GLN A 24 30.57 10.30 -12.92
CA GLN A 24 31.28 11.03 -11.88
C GLN A 24 30.99 12.54 -11.89
N GLU A 25 30.45 13.11 -12.97
CA GLU A 25 30.19 14.55 -13.09
C GLU A 25 28.90 15.02 -12.41
N ASP A 26 27.89 14.13 -12.19
CA ASP A 26 26.58 14.50 -11.63
C ASP A 26 26.18 13.65 -10.40
N MET A 27 27.16 13.20 -9.61
CA MET A 27 26.86 12.39 -8.41
C MET A 27 26.50 13.28 -7.22
N LYS A 28 25.41 12.91 -6.52
CA LYS A 28 24.93 13.58 -5.31
C LYS A 28 24.77 12.60 -4.16
N LEU A 29 25.16 13.05 -2.98
CA LEU A 29 24.80 12.38 -1.72
C LEU A 29 23.42 12.86 -1.28
N LEU A 30 22.54 11.90 -0.99
CA LEU A 30 21.22 12.15 -0.42
C LEU A 30 21.27 11.87 1.08
N VAL A 31 20.81 12.82 1.89
CA VAL A 31 20.69 12.65 3.34
C VAL A 31 19.30 13.14 3.75
N GLY A 32 18.58 12.36 4.54
CA GLY A 32 17.25 12.77 4.95
C GLY A 32 16.70 11.96 6.10
N ALA A 33 15.51 12.33 6.50
CA ALA A 33 14.71 11.59 7.47
C ALA A 33 13.24 11.80 7.18
N ASP A 34 12.45 10.74 7.29
CA ASP A 34 11.00 10.82 7.30
C ASP A 34 10.52 10.59 8.73
N PHE A 35 9.47 11.28 9.11
CA PHE A 35 8.74 11.03 10.35
C PHE A 35 7.28 10.82 10.02
N ASP A 36 6.69 9.76 10.56
CA ASP A 36 5.28 9.44 10.44
C ASP A 36 4.69 9.16 11.82
N MET A 37 3.53 9.73 12.08
CA MET A 37 2.72 9.47 13.25
C MET A 37 1.34 8.98 12.78
N TYR A 38 0.81 7.97 13.45
CA TYR A 38 -0.49 7.39 13.14
C TYR A 38 -1.24 7.09 14.43
N PHE A 39 -2.41 7.70 14.54
CA PHE A 39 -3.41 7.45 15.57
C PHE A 39 -4.67 6.90 14.90
N ASP A 40 -5.21 5.80 15.42
CA ASP A 40 -6.39 5.11 14.90
C ASP A 40 -7.22 4.61 16.09
N ASN A 41 -8.30 5.30 16.36
CA ASN A 41 -9.27 4.88 17.36
C ASN A 41 -10.51 4.32 16.68
N ARG A 42 -10.90 3.10 17.04
CA ARG A 42 -12.01 2.35 16.46
C ARG A 42 -13.02 2.00 17.53
N GLU A 43 -14.28 2.32 17.26
CA GLU A 43 -15.43 2.03 18.11
C GLU A 43 -16.41 1.15 17.32
N TYR A 44 -16.36 -0.17 17.58
CA TYR A 44 -17.05 -1.20 16.81
C TYR A 44 -17.99 -2.06 17.66
N VAL A 45 -18.57 -1.48 18.73
CA VAL A 45 -19.41 -2.21 19.70
C VAL A 45 -20.67 -2.79 19.03
N ASP A 46 -21.28 -2.02 18.12
CA ASP A 46 -22.57 -2.36 17.52
C ASP A 46 -22.44 -2.99 16.12
N CYS A 47 -21.23 -3.30 15.68
CA CYS A 47 -20.99 -3.88 14.36
C CYS A 47 -20.13 -5.15 14.44
N LYS A 48 -20.13 -5.94 13.36
CA LYS A 48 -19.47 -7.26 13.32
C LYS A 48 -18.13 -7.25 12.58
N PHE A 49 -17.69 -6.13 12.03
CA PHE A 49 -16.52 -6.08 11.15
C PHE A 49 -15.18 -5.83 11.85
N GLY A 50 -15.15 -5.69 13.16
CA GLY A 50 -13.88 -5.50 13.87
C GLY A 50 -14.05 -5.47 15.38
N GLU A 51 -12.94 -5.30 16.07
CA GLU A 51 -12.89 -5.07 17.52
C GLU A 51 -12.57 -3.60 17.79
N SER A 52 -13.16 -3.04 18.86
CA SER A 52 -12.82 -1.70 19.34
C SER A 52 -11.39 -1.69 19.84
N GLN A 53 -10.56 -0.77 19.33
CA GLN A 53 -9.17 -0.65 19.73
C GLN A 53 -8.62 0.73 19.40
N THR A 54 -7.62 1.15 20.16
CA THR A 54 -6.87 2.36 19.86
C THR A 54 -5.41 2.00 19.55
N LEU A 55 -4.94 2.42 18.39
CA LEU A 55 -3.55 2.25 17.94
C LEU A 55 -2.91 3.63 17.88
N PHE A 56 -1.74 3.79 18.51
CA PHE A 56 -0.98 5.02 18.43
C PHE A 56 0.50 4.71 18.31
N SER A 57 1.08 5.02 17.17
CA SER A 57 2.48 4.73 16.88
C SER A 57 3.13 5.87 16.11
N SER A 58 4.45 5.96 16.22
CA SER A 58 5.28 6.80 15.38
C SER A 58 6.43 6.03 14.78
N ARG A 59 6.93 6.51 13.65
CA ARG A 59 8.05 5.95 12.92
C ARG A 59 8.98 7.06 12.48
N LEU A 60 10.27 6.92 12.80
CA LEU A 60 11.36 7.74 12.28
C LEU A 60 12.16 6.92 11.28
N THR A 61 12.37 7.46 10.07
CA THR A 61 13.11 6.77 9.01
C THR A 61 14.30 7.63 8.54
N PRO A 62 15.43 7.61 9.25
CA PRO A 62 16.66 8.19 8.72
C PRO A 62 17.09 7.45 7.45
N LYS A 63 17.60 8.20 6.46
CA LYS A 63 17.97 7.68 5.15
C LYS A 63 19.21 8.36 4.60
N VAL A 64 20.00 7.58 3.87
CA VAL A 64 21.16 8.03 3.12
C VAL A 64 21.15 7.33 1.75
N GLY A 65 21.63 8.01 0.74
CA GLY A 65 21.69 7.44 -0.60
C GLY A 65 22.65 8.17 -1.52
N VAL A 66 22.78 7.65 -2.72
CA VAL A 66 23.55 8.26 -3.80
C VAL A 66 22.65 8.37 -5.02
N GLU A 67 22.62 9.55 -5.64
CA GLU A 67 21.98 9.81 -6.93
C GLU A 67 23.02 10.02 -8.00
N TRP A 68 22.82 9.45 -9.20
CA TRP A 68 23.64 9.69 -10.38
C TRP A 68 22.75 9.78 -11.63
N ASN A 69 23.22 10.54 -12.61
CA ASN A 69 22.51 10.78 -13.86
C ASN A 69 21.07 11.29 -13.68
N LYS A 70 20.72 11.92 -12.53
CA LYS A 70 19.39 12.47 -12.20
C LYS A 70 18.25 11.46 -12.10
N TYR A 71 18.48 10.21 -12.51
CA TYR A 71 17.42 9.20 -12.62
C TYR A 71 17.65 7.99 -11.74
N ASN A 72 18.88 7.76 -11.30
CA ASN A 72 19.27 6.56 -10.59
C ASN A 72 19.58 6.90 -9.14
N ARG A 73 19.05 6.13 -8.21
CA ARG A 73 19.32 6.25 -6.79
C ARG A 73 19.56 4.90 -6.16
N LEU A 74 20.49 4.84 -5.25
CA LEU A 74 20.65 3.74 -4.32
C LEU A 74 20.44 4.30 -2.92
N VAL A 75 19.48 3.77 -2.18
CA VAL A 75 19.06 4.31 -0.89
C VAL A 75 19.13 3.23 0.18
N ALA A 76 19.69 3.58 1.32
CA ALA A 76 19.61 2.82 2.56
C ALA A 76 18.87 3.64 3.61
N ALA A 77 17.97 3.00 4.35
CA ALA A 77 17.21 3.63 5.41
C ALA A 77 16.87 2.62 6.51
N MET A 78 16.41 3.11 7.65
CA MET A 78 16.00 2.29 8.78
C MET A 78 14.70 2.84 9.37
N ASP A 79 13.63 2.06 9.31
CA ASP A 79 12.38 2.38 10.01
C ASP A 79 12.55 2.06 11.49
N LEU A 80 12.43 3.07 12.34
CA LEU A 80 12.48 2.98 13.80
C LEU A 80 11.08 3.26 14.35
N TRP A 81 10.45 2.26 14.96
CA TRP A 81 9.07 2.32 15.42
C TRP A 81 8.98 2.51 16.93
N ALA A 82 8.08 3.39 17.34
CA ALA A 82 7.70 3.57 18.73
C ALA A 82 6.17 3.42 18.86
N ASP A 83 5.71 2.46 19.68
CA ASP A 83 4.31 2.30 20.02
C ASP A 83 4.03 3.07 21.31
N HIS A 84 3.15 4.07 21.24
CA HIS A 84 2.85 4.92 22.39
C HIS A 84 1.96 4.20 23.40
N GLY A 85 2.20 4.48 24.69
CA GLY A 85 1.51 3.80 25.78
C GLY A 85 2.17 2.49 26.22
N ASN A 86 3.18 2.01 25.52
CA ASN A 86 3.98 0.85 25.95
C ASN A 86 5.17 1.31 26.79
N ASN A 87 5.03 1.29 28.10
CA ASN A 87 6.05 1.79 29.05
C ASN A 87 7.31 0.92 29.13
N THR A 88 7.34 -0.25 28.52
CA THR A 88 8.45 -1.20 28.65
C THR A 88 9.43 -1.16 27.47
N VAL A 89 9.05 -0.60 26.32
CA VAL A 89 9.85 -0.63 25.08
C VAL A 89 9.81 0.72 24.39
N VAL A 90 10.93 1.43 24.38
CA VAL A 90 11.08 2.73 23.69
C VAL A 90 11.13 2.53 22.18
N LEU A 91 11.73 1.44 21.68
CA LEU A 91 11.85 1.08 20.28
C LEU A 91 11.18 -0.28 20.04
N ALA A 92 9.96 -0.28 19.52
CA ALA A 92 9.18 -1.49 19.31
C ALA A 92 9.74 -2.35 18.18
N LYS A 93 10.17 -1.73 17.08
CA LYS A 93 10.70 -2.41 15.89
C LYS A 93 11.74 -1.55 15.17
N ALA A 94 12.75 -2.21 14.60
CA ALA A 94 13.69 -1.63 13.64
C ALA A 94 13.65 -2.46 12.36
N ARG A 95 13.40 -1.83 11.20
CA ARG A 95 13.27 -2.52 9.93
C ARG A 95 14.10 -1.83 8.86
N PRO A 96 15.08 -2.51 8.23
CA PRO A 96 15.91 -1.92 7.19
C PRO A 96 15.11 -1.70 5.91
N GLN A 97 15.52 -0.68 5.16
CA GLN A 97 15.20 -0.48 3.76
C GLN A 97 16.51 -0.38 2.99
N PHE A 98 16.57 -1.03 1.84
CA PHE A 98 17.70 -0.92 0.92
C PHE A 98 17.18 -1.19 -0.48
N TYR A 99 17.26 -0.19 -1.35
CA TYR A 99 16.67 -0.29 -2.68
C TYR A 99 17.38 0.54 -3.73
N TYR A 100 17.28 0.07 -4.93
CA TYR A 100 17.57 0.81 -6.15
C TYR A 100 16.28 1.45 -6.68
N GLU A 101 16.39 2.69 -7.12
CA GLU A 101 15.33 3.46 -7.78
C GLU A 101 15.87 4.01 -9.09
N PHE A 102 15.16 3.71 -10.18
CA PHE A 102 15.24 4.42 -11.44
C PHE A 102 13.97 5.23 -11.62
N ASP A 103 14.07 6.55 -11.75
CA ASP A 103 12.90 7.42 -11.91
C ASP A 103 13.14 8.46 -13.01
N SER A 104 12.60 8.19 -14.19
CA SER A 104 12.57 9.09 -15.34
C SER A 104 11.20 9.75 -15.49
N LYS A 105 11.07 10.67 -16.45
CA LYS A 105 9.80 11.35 -16.72
C LYS A 105 8.65 10.38 -17.06
N LYS A 106 8.95 9.27 -17.74
CA LYS A 106 7.93 8.33 -18.27
C LYS A 106 7.94 6.96 -17.61
N VAL A 107 9.05 6.56 -17.01
CA VAL A 107 9.21 5.22 -16.46
C VAL A 107 9.88 5.34 -15.09
N ALA A 108 9.37 4.59 -14.12
CA ALA A 108 10.10 4.34 -12.88
C ALA A 108 10.21 2.82 -12.62
N ALA A 109 11.27 2.43 -11.95
CA ALA A 109 11.50 1.05 -11.53
C ALA A 109 12.16 1.04 -10.15
N TYR A 110 11.76 0.09 -9.33
CA TYR A 110 12.27 -0.08 -7.97
C TYR A 110 12.65 -1.55 -7.76
N ALA A 111 13.72 -1.79 -7.03
CA ALA A 111 14.16 -3.14 -6.67
C ALA A 111 14.80 -3.14 -5.29
N GLY A 112 14.38 -4.06 -4.42
CA GLY A 112 14.86 -4.21 -3.05
C GLY A 112 13.74 -4.04 -2.03
N ILE A 113 14.03 -3.41 -0.90
CA ILE A 113 13.06 -3.10 0.17
C ILE A 113 12.82 -1.59 0.14
N PHE A 114 11.72 -1.16 -0.47
CA PHE A 114 11.40 0.25 -0.70
C PHE A 114 10.03 0.66 -0.12
N PRO A 115 9.81 1.98 0.13
CA PRO A 115 8.55 2.47 0.69
C PRO A 115 7.36 2.18 -0.22
N ARG A 116 6.26 1.64 0.35
CA ARG A 116 4.99 1.41 -0.36
C ARG A 116 4.34 2.71 -0.87
N GLU A 117 4.65 3.85 -0.26
CA GLU A 117 4.20 5.17 -0.73
C GLU A 117 4.71 5.55 -2.13
N LYS A 118 5.69 4.81 -2.69
CA LYS A 118 6.14 4.95 -4.09
C LYS A 118 5.11 4.40 -5.09
N MET A 119 4.15 3.62 -4.64
CA MET A 119 3.05 3.14 -5.49
C MET A 119 2.14 4.30 -5.90
N MET A 120 1.74 4.31 -7.17
CA MET A 120 0.89 5.33 -7.77
C MET A 120 -0.59 4.94 -7.80
N GLY A 121 -0.88 3.66 -7.62
CA GLY A 121 -2.22 3.09 -7.70
C GLY A 121 -3.15 3.68 -6.63
N ASP A 122 -4.37 3.98 -7.06
CA ASP A 122 -5.47 4.40 -6.18
C ASP A 122 -6.22 3.14 -5.69
N TYR A 123 -5.47 2.30 -4.97
CA TYR A 123 -6.00 1.05 -4.43
C TYR A 123 -7.09 1.32 -3.41
N THR A 124 -8.23 0.67 -3.59
CA THR A 124 -9.40 0.81 -2.73
C THR A 124 -9.17 0.23 -1.33
N ASP A 125 -9.97 0.66 -0.37
CA ASP A 125 -9.86 0.22 1.03
C ASP A 125 -10.07 -1.31 1.19
N ILE A 126 -10.69 -1.98 0.21
CA ILE A 126 -10.77 -3.45 0.17
C ILE A 126 -9.43 -4.13 -0.06
N MET A 127 -8.50 -3.47 -0.76
CA MET A 127 -7.17 -4.03 -1.06
C MET A 127 -6.12 -3.59 -0.06
N VAL A 128 -6.17 -2.32 0.38
CA VAL A 128 -5.14 -1.70 1.23
C VAL A 128 -5.80 -0.82 2.27
N SER A 129 -5.86 -1.30 3.50
CA SER A 129 -6.36 -0.52 4.64
C SER A 129 -5.40 0.58 5.09
N ASP A 130 -5.90 1.54 5.86
CA ASP A 130 -5.06 2.59 6.46
C ASP A 130 -3.99 2.00 7.39
N SER A 131 -4.34 0.98 8.17
CA SER A 131 -3.39 0.25 9.01
C SER A 131 -2.28 -0.40 8.19
N MET A 132 -2.62 -1.02 7.06
CA MET A 132 -1.63 -1.61 6.17
C MET A 132 -0.70 -0.52 5.59
N ARG A 133 -1.24 0.63 5.20
CA ARG A 133 -0.42 1.76 4.69
C ARG A 133 0.62 2.22 5.71
N PHE A 134 0.30 2.18 6.99
CA PHE A 134 1.21 2.61 8.05
C PHE A 134 2.12 1.48 8.57
N TYR A 135 1.56 0.31 8.92
CA TYR A 135 2.31 -0.80 9.56
C TYR A 135 3.04 -1.71 8.57
N ASP A 136 2.50 -1.89 7.35
CA ASP A 136 3.15 -2.59 6.23
C ASP A 136 3.55 -1.59 5.13
N ASN A 137 4.41 -0.65 5.52
CA ASN A 137 4.80 0.52 4.73
C ASN A 137 5.83 0.22 3.63
N ARG A 138 6.21 -1.03 3.41
CA ARG A 138 7.31 -1.41 2.50
C ARG A 138 6.85 -2.46 1.50
N VAL A 139 7.45 -2.41 0.33
CA VAL A 139 7.43 -3.48 -0.68
C VAL A 139 8.80 -4.14 -0.66
N GLN A 140 8.84 -5.46 -0.57
CA GLN A 140 10.07 -6.26 -0.57
C GLN A 140 10.16 -7.02 -1.89
N GLY A 141 10.70 -6.40 -2.92
CA GLY A 141 10.77 -7.02 -4.23
C GLY A 141 11.02 -6.04 -5.36
N VAL A 142 10.13 -6.01 -6.34
CA VAL A 142 10.30 -5.18 -7.54
C VAL A 142 9.01 -4.45 -7.89
N MET A 143 9.14 -3.29 -8.52
CA MET A 143 8.02 -2.53 -9.06
C MET A 143 8.44 -1.82 -10.35
N GLY A 144 7.55 -1.82 -11.33
CA GLY A 144 7.67 -1.04 -12.55
C GLY A 144 6.48 -0.11 -12.72
N GLN A 145 6.73 1.12 -13.18
CA GLN A 145 5.70 2.14 -13.40
C GLN A 145 5.89 2.79 -14.77
N TYR A 146 4.80 2.97 -15.48
CA TYR A 146 4.71 3.83 -16.65
C TYR A 146 3.89 5.07 -16.32
N LYS A 147 4.46 6.25 -16.62
CA LYS A 147 3.89 7.57 -16.37
C LYS A 147 3.63 8.27 -17.70
N GLY A 148 2.48 8.00 -18.30
CA GLY A 148 2.10 8.57 -19.59
C GLY A 148 1.38 9.92 -19.44
N ASP A 149 1.26 10.65 -20.56
CA ASP A 149 0.56 11.95 -20.58
C ASP A 149 -0.94 11.79 -20.31
N ARG A 150 -1.51 10.62 -20.65
CA ARG A 150 -2.93 10.31 -20.48
C ARG A 150 -3.23 9.35 -19.33
N GLY A 151 -2.26 9.01 -18.50
CA GLY A 151 -2.49 8.08 -17.42
C GLY A 151 -1.23 7.37 -16.98
N PHE A 152 -1.40 6.36 -16.16
CA PHE A 152 -0.31 5.55 -15.64
C PHE A 152 -0.69 4.07 -15.62
N ALA A 153 0.32 3.23 -15.53
CA ALA A 153 0.18 1.83 -15.16
C ALA A 153 1.33 1.43 -14.25
N GLU A 154 1.08 0.58 -13.27
CA GLU A 154 2.12 0.02 -12.42
C GLU A 154 1.87 -1.45 -12.14
N ILE A 155 2.94 -2.17 -11.85
CA ILE A 155 2.93 -3.53 -11.35
C ILE A 155 4.03 -3.70 -10.32
N SER A 156 3.72 -4.36 -9.21
CA SER A 156 4.67 -4.69 -8.15
C SER A 156 4.56 -6.15 -7.75
N ALA A 157 5.68 -6.76 -7.38
CA ALA A 157 5.74 -8.04 -6.71
C ALA A 157 6.40 -7.81 -5.34
N ASP A 158 5.66 -8.15 -4.28
CA ASP A 158 6.02 -7.94 -2.88
C ASP A 158 6.14 -9.29 -2.18
N TRP A 159 7.34 -9.62 -1.72
CA TRP A 159 7.62 -10.86 -0.99
C TRP A 159 7.39 -10.66 0.50
N CYS A 160 6.24 -11.08 0.98
CA CYS A 160 5.78 -10.84 2.35
C CYS A 160 6.28 -11.89 3.36
N GLY A 161 6.73 -13.05 2.90
CA GLY A 161 7.27 -14.12 3.75
C GLY A 161 8.03 -15.17 2.96
N MET A 162 9.24 -15.51 3.43
CA MET A 162 10.06 -16.54 2.81
C MET A 162 9.78 -17.89 3.48
N TYR A 163 9.61 -18.95 2.67
CA TYR A 163 9.44 -20.31 3.17
C TYR A 163 10.62 -20.74 4.06
N SER A 164 10.36 -20.87 5.35
CA SER A 164 11.36 -21.23 6.36
C SER A 164 10.70 -21.97 7.53
N GLU A 165 11.45 -22.30 8.56
CA GLU A 165 10.90 -22.83 9.81
C GLU A 165 10.07 -21.77 10.58
N ALA A 166 10.49 -20.51 10.52
CA ALA A 166 9.88 -19.41 11.28
C ALA A 166 8.84 -18.60 10.49
N SER A 167 8.73 -18.82 9.17
CA SER A 167 7.88 -18.01 8.30
C SER A 167 7.17 -18.83 7.24
N ARG A 168 5.89 -18.54 7.04
CA ARG A 168 5.09 -19.06 5.93
C ARG A 168 5.45 -18.34 4.64
N GLU A 169 5.36 -19.06 3.51
CA GLU A 169 5.53 -18.46 2.18
C GLU A 169 4.34 -17.54 1.88
N LYS A 170 4.65 -16.28 1.59
CA LYS A 170 3.65 -15.26 1.24
C LYS A 170 4.22 -14.33 0.19
N PHE A 171 3.48 -14.08 -0.86
CA PHE A 171 3.80 -12.99 -1.78
C PHE A 171 2.54 -12.31 -2.31
N ARG A 172 2.68 -11.04 -2.67
CA ARG A 172 1.60 -10.23 -3.23
C ARG A 172 2.05 -9.62 -4.54
N ILE A 173 1.20 -9.73 -5.56
CA ILE A 173 1.35 -8.99 -6.80
C ILE A 173 0.24 -7.95 -6.82
N MET A 174 0.59 -6.69 -7.02
CA MET A 174 -0.37 -5.60 -7.16
C MET A 174 -0.13 -4.88 -8.48
N SER A 175 -1.21 -4.49 -9.13
CA SER A 175 -1.16 -3.70 -10.36
C SER A 175 -2.30 -2.69 -10.34
N ALA A 176 -2.03 -1.50 -10.84
CA ALA A 176 -3.05 -0.48 -11.02
C ALA A 176 -2.78 0.31 -12.29
N GLY A 177 -3.83 0.83 -12.88
CA GLY A 177 -3.72 1.73 -14.02
C GLY A 177 -4.91 2.64 -14.12
N ARG A 178 -4.68 3.79 -14.75
CA ARG A 178 -5.73 4.77 -15.07
C ARG A 178 -5.42 5.41 -16.40
N TYR A 179 -6.45 5.55 -17.23
CA TYR A 179 -6.40 6.23 -18.52
C TYR A 179 -7.45 7.33 -18.58
N TYR A 180 -7.03 8.55 -18.91
CA TYR A 180 -7.91 9.70 -19.12
C TYR A 180 -8.35 9.74 -20.60
N ILE A 181 -9.67 9.64 -20.83
CA ILE A 181 -10.26 9.63 -22.17
C ILE A 181 -10.09 11.02 -22.81
N ASP A 182 -10.22 12.05 -22.00
CA ASP A 182 -10.10 13.45 -22.38
C ASP A 182 -8.71 14.00 -21.99
N ASN A 183 -7.98 14.47 -23.00
CA ASN A 183 -6.61 15.00 -22.82
C ASN A 183 -6.56 16.35 -22.13
N TYR A 184 -7.58 17.19 -22.32
CA TYR A 184 -7.53 18.59 -21.91
C TYR A 184 -7.98 18.81 -20.47
N HIS A 185 -9.09 18.17 -20.09
CA HIS A 185 -9.70 18.41 -18.79
C HIS A 185 -9.54 17.24 -17.82
N ARG A 186 -9.11 16.07 -18.31
CA ARG A 186 -8.98 14.83 -17.52
C ARG A 186 -10.25 14.52 -16.71
N ARG A 187 -11.41 14.83 -17.29
CA ARG A 187 -12.71 14.65 -16.64
C ARG A 187 -13.12 13.20 -16.58
N PHE A 188 -13.11 12.52 -17.72
CA PHE A 188 -13.53 11.13 -17.81
C PHE A 188 -12.31 10.22 -17.82
N TYR A 189 -12.37 9.18 -17.04
CA TYR A 189 -11.29 8.19 -16.98
C TYR A 189 -11.83 6.79 -16.72
N ALA A 190 -11.06 5.80 -17.11
CA ALA A 190 -11.23 4.41 -16.74
C ALA A 190 -9.95 3.91 -16.12
N GLY A 191 -10.06 2.94 -15.23
CA GLY A 191 -8.91 2.35 -14.58
C GLY A 191 -9.22 0.97 -14.02
N TYR A 192 -8.21 0.42 -13.40
CA TYR A 192 -8.33 -0.85 -12.69
C TYR A 192 -7.37 -0.89 -11.51
N ASN A 193 -7.72 -1.68 -10.52
CA ASN A 193 -6.84 -2.19 -9.50
C ASN A 193 -6.87 -3.72 -9.56
N PHE A 194 -5.74 -4.34 -9.31
CA PHE A 194 -5.56 -5.78 -9.24
C PHE A 194 -4.69 -6.13 -8.05
N SER A 195 -5.04 -7.19 -7.36
CA SER A 195 -4.21 -7.79 -6.32
C SER A 195 -4.29 -9.31 -6.43
N MET A 196 -3.14 -9.97 -6.35
CA MET A 196 -3.03 -11.41 -6.13
C MET A 196 -2.22 -11.63 -4.87
N PHE A 197 -2.75 -12.41 -3.94
CA PHE A 197 -2.04 -12.80 -2.74
C PHE A 197 -2.00 -14.32 -2.63
N HIS A 198 -0.79 -14.84 -2.51
CA HIS A 198 -0.50 -16.24 -2.26
C HIS A 198 -0.06 -16.42 -0.82
N PHE A 199 -0.69 -17.35 -0.12
CA PHE A 199 -0.40 -17.67 1.27
C PHE A 199 -0.28 -19.19 1.42
N ALA A 200 0.91 -19.67 1.73
CA ALA A 200 1.22 -21.09 1.83
C ALA A 200 1.71 -21.49 3.23
N GLY A 201 2.12 -22.71 3.41
CA GLY A 201 2.68 -23.24 4.64
C GLY A 201 4.11 -22.80 4.93
N SER A 202 4.68 -23.35 5.98
CA SER A 202 6.09 -23.25 6.35
C SER A 202 6.71 -24.65 6.42
N LYS A 203 7.99 -24.75 6.74
CA LYS A 203 8.63 -26.07 6.96
C LYS A 203 8.04 -26.84 8.14
N LEU A 204 7.50 -26.15 9.14
CA LEU A 204 6.91 -26.77 10.32
C LEU A 204 5.39 -26.81 10.27
N ILE A 205 4.74 -25.89 9.57
CA ILE A 205 3.29 -25.79 9.45
C ILE A 205 2.91 -26.20 8.04
N HIS A 206 2.46 -27.43 7.89
CA HIS A 206 1.89 -27.96 6.64
C HIS A 206 0.40 -27.64 6.59
N ASP A 207 0.09 -26.35 6.57
CA ASP A 207 -1.28 -25.86 6.48
C ASP A 207 -1.65 -25.56 5.03
N CYS A 208 -2.94 -25.43 4.77
CA CYS A 208 -3.45 -25.26 3.42
C CYS A 208 -2.90 -24.02 2.71
N VAL A 209 -2.87 -24.11 1.39
CA VAL A 209 -2.48 -23.00 0.52
C VAL A 209 -3.73 -22.21 0.16
N ASN A 210 -3.67 -20.90 0.38
CA ASN A 210 -4.71 -19.95 0.00
C ASN A 210 -4.26 -19.09 -1.16
N ASP A 211 -5.07 -19.05 -2.20
CA ASP A 211 -4.92 -18.14 -3.33
C ASP A 211 -6.06 -17.11 -3.28
N GLN A 212 -5.70 -15.85 -3.35
CA GLN A 212 -6.65 -14.75 -3.42
C GLN A 212 -6.29 -13.84 -4.60
N LEU A 213 -7.21 -13.70 -5.54
CA LEU A 213 -7.12 -12.72 -6.62
C LEU A 213 -8.28 -11.74 -6.46
N MET A 214 -8.03 -10.47 -6.73
CA MET A 214 -9.04 -9.42 -6.71
C MET A 214 -8.89 -8.54 -7.94
N LEU A 215 -10.01 -8.28 -8.61
CA LEU A 215 -10.15 -7.39 -9.75
C LEU A 215 -11.11 -6.26 -9.36
N ASP A 216 -10.71 -5.03 -9.64
CA ASP A 216 -11.48 -3.81 -9.37
C ASP A 216 -11.35 -2.84 -10.56
N PRO A 217 -11.96 -3.15 -11.73
CA PRO A 217 -12.12 -2.18 -12.80
C PRO A 217 -13.12 -1.09 -12.41
N TYR A 218 -12.83 0.14 -12.83
CA TYR A 218 -13.68 1.29 -12.54
C TYR A 218 -13.71 2.30 -13.68
N VAL A 219 -14.78 3.08 -13.70
CA VAL A 219 -14.91 4.30 -14.51
C VAL A 219 -15.15 5.48 -13.58
N GLY A 220 -14.69 6.66 -13.98
CA GLY A 220 -14.85 7.82 -13.14
C GLY A 220 -14.97 9.13 -13.91
N VAL A 221 -15.50 10.11 -13.20
CA VAL A 221 -15.63 11.48 -13.71
C VAL A 221 -15.19 12.47 -12.64
N ARG A 222 -14.36 13.43 -13.06
CA ARG A 222 -13.92 14.57 -12.25
C ARG A 222 -14.48 15.86 -12.81
N PHE A 223 -14.98 16.70 -11.94
CA PHE A 223 -15.42 18.04 -12.33
C PHE A 223 -15.26 19.00 -11.16
N ASN A 224 -15.07 20.25 -11.49
CA ASN A 224 -15.02 21.34 -10.55
C ASN A 224 -16.28 22.20 -10.69
N ALA A 225 -16.97 22.42 -9.58
CA ALA A 225 -18.08 23.36 -9.46
C ALA A 225 -17.79 24.29 -8.30
N PHE A 226 -18.64 24.30 -7.24
CA PHE A 226 -18.32 24.97 -5.98
C PHE A 226 -17.30 24.17 -5.11
N LEU A 227 -17.21 22.86 -5.32
CA LEU A 227 -16.23 21.91 -4.79
C LEU A 227 -15.57 21.15 -5.95
N ASP A 228 -14.47 20.48 -5.65
CA ASP A 228 -13.86 19.48 -6.52
C ASP A 228 -14.53 18.13 -6.29
N PHE A 229 -15.11 17.57 -7.34
CA PHE A 229 -15.81 16.29 -7.32
C PHE A 229 -15.00 15.23 -8.04
N ASP A 230 -14.93 14.03 -7.45
CA ASP A 230 -14.44 12.80 -8.09
C ASP A 230 -15.45 11.68 -7.80
N VAL A 231 -16.12 11.19 -8.84
CA VAL A 231 -17.14 10.14 -8.74
C VAL A 231 -16.61 8.92 -9.50
N LYS A 232 -16.62 7.76 -8.84
CA LYS A 232 -16.18 6.50 -9.44
C LYS A 232 -17.24 5.43 -9.26
N LEU A 233 -17.41 4.61 -10.29
CA LEU A 233 -18.20 3.39 -10.23
C LEU A 233 -17.27 2.20 -10.46
N HIS A 234 -17.23 1.30 -9.50
CA HIS A 234 -16.39 0.11 -9.47
C HIS A 234 -17.22 -1.16 -9.65
N TYR A 235 -16.63 -2.14 -10.30
CA TYR A 235 -17.06 -3.53 -10.24
C TYR A 235 -15.95 -4.32 -9.57
N ILE A 236 -16.25 -4.97 -8.45
CA ILE A 236 -15.25 -5.68 -7.67
C ILE A 236 -15.58 -7.17 -7.72
N GLN A 237 -14.61 -7.99 -8.08
CA GLN A 237 -14.72 -9.44 -8.05
C GLN A 237 -13.46 -10.06 -7.47
N THR A 238 -13.66 -11.04 -6.59
CA THR A 238 -12.56 -11.81 -6.03
C THR A 238 -12.65 -13.27 -6.48
N PHE A 239 -11.49 -13.93 -6.55
CA PHE A 239 -11.37 -15.37 -6.79
C PHE A 239 -10.51 -15.90 -5.64
N GLN A 240 -11.12 -16.69 -4.76
CA GLN A 240 -10.48 -17.14 -3.54
C GLN A 240 -10.61 -18.64 -3.41
N ARG A 241 -9.53 -19.28 -3.01
CA ARG A 241 -9.50 -20.73 -2.84
C ARG A 241 -8.58 -21.12 -1.69
N ASP A 242 -9.11 -21.87 -0.78
CA ASP A 242 -8.37 -22.69 0.15
C ASP A 242 -8.23 -24.07 -0.50
N ARG A 243 -7.00 -24.46 -0.92
CA ARG A 243 -6.79 -25.62 -1.79
C ARG A 243 -7.17 -26.93 -1.13
N ASP A 244 -7.17 -27.01 0.21
CA ASP A 244 -7.51 -28.23 0.95
C ASP A 244 -9.01 -28.32 1.24
N ASN A 245 -9.71 -27.18 1.31
CA ASN A 245 -11.12 -27.12 1.73
C ASN A 245 -12.10 -26.78 0.61
N ASP A 246 -11.63 -26.22 -0.50
CA ASP A 246 -12.49 -25.80 -1.61
C ASP A 246 -12.10 -26.54 -2.91
N GLU A 247 -13.02 -27.23 -3.54
CA GLU A 247 -12.81 -27.82 -4.87
C GLU A 247 -12.68 -26.75 -5.95
N ASN A 248 -13.46 -25.66 -5.83
CA ASN A 248 -13.52 -24.58 -6.80
C ASN A 248 -13.24 -23.23 -6.15
N TYR A 249 -12.89 -22.23 -6.97
CA TYR A 249 -12.76 -20.86 -6.51
C TYR A 249 -14.11 -20.30 -6.06
N ARG A 250 -14.17 -19.71 -4.89
CA ARG A 250 -15.22 -18.79 -4.48
C ARG A 250 -15.04 -17.49 -5.26
N GLN A 251 -16.13 -16.94 -5.77
CA GLN A 251 -16.09 -15.80 -6.69
C GLN A 251 -17.06 -14.69 -6.25
N PRO A 252 -16.98 -14.20 -5.00
CA PRO A 252 -17.86 -13.13 -4.57
C PRO A 252 -17.57 -11.84 -5.35
N LYS A 253 -18.63 -11.08 -5.59
CA LYS A 253 -18.62 -9.87 -6.43
C LYS A 253 -19.59 -8.82 -5.92
N GLY A 254 -19.37 -7.58 -6.36
CA GLY A 254 -20.26 -6.46 -6.07
C GLY A 254 -19.90 -5.20 -6.83
N GLY A 255 -20.74 -4.20 -6.68
CA GLY A 255 -20.50 -2.86 -7.19
C GLY A 255 -20.23 -1.88 -6.07
N MET A 256 -19.39 -0.88 -6.31
CA MET A 256 -19.12 0.18 -5.36
C MET A 256 -19.21 1.55 -6.04
N LEU A 257 -19.97 2.45 -5.43
CA LEU A 257 -19.96 3.87 -5.77
C LEU A 257 -19.05 4.59 -4.79
N GLN A 258 -18.09 5.35 -5.31
CA GLN A 258 -17.24 6.24 -4.52
C GLN A 258 -17.48 7.68 -4.96
N LEU A 259 -17.73 8.57 -4.02
CA LEU A 259 -17.89 10.01 -4.22
C LEU A 259 -16.92 10.75 -3.30
N ARG A 260 -16.02 11.52 -3.88
CA ARG A 260 -15.17 12.45 -3.12
C ARG A 260 -15.53 13.88 -3.48
N MET A 261 -15.74 14.69 -2.45
CA MET A 261 -15.94 16.14 -2.53
C MET A 261 -14.86 16.81 -1.69
N ALA A 262 -14.11 17.74 -2.27
CA ALA A 262 -13.01 18.37 -1.56
C ALA A 262 -12.86 19.86 -1.89
N LYS A 263 -12.40 20.65 -0.91
CA LYS A 263 -11.94 22.03 -1.11
C LYS A 263 -11.06 22.49 0.06
N TRP A 264 -9.97 23.17 -0.26
CA TRP A 264 -9.04 23.74 0.73
C TRP A 264 -8.44 22.73 1.73
N GLY A 265 -8.41 21.47 1.36
CA GLY A 265 -7.96 20.37 2.23
C GLY A 265 -9.09 19.67 2.97
N VAL A 266 -10.24 20.30 3.17
CA VAL A 266 -11.43 19.61 3.73
C VAL A 266 -12.02 18.69 2.67
N TYR A 267 -12.45 17.49 3.07
CA TYR A 267 -13.08 16.55 2.17
C TYR A 267 -14.19 15.72 2.84
N ILE A 268 -15.09 15.25 2.01
CA ILE A 268 -16.02 14.17 2.28
C ILE A 268 -15.74 13.07 1.26
N ASP A 269 -15.55 11.85 1.74
CA ASP A 269 -15.36 10.66 0.90
C ASP A 269 -16.44 9.64 1.30
N GLU A 270 -17.28 9.29 0.36
CA GLU A 270 -18.39 8.36 0.52
C GLU A 270 -18.13 7.13 -0.32
N GLN A 271 -18.26 5.94 0.28
CA GLN A 271 -18.16 4.65 -0.40
C GLN A 271 -19.39 3.82 -0.06
N LEU A 272 -20.18 3.49 -1.06
CA LEU A 272 -21.31 2.59 -0.95
C LEU A 272 -21.03 1.33 -1.76
N TYR A 273 -20.86 0.20 -1.09
CA TYR A 273 -20.71 -1.11 -1.71
C TYR A 273 -22.02 -1.90 -1.59
N LEU A 274 -22.42 -2.52 -2.69
CA LEU A 274 -23.54 -3.45 -2.77
C LEU A 274 -23.05 -4.75 -3.43
N GLY A 275 -23.16 -5.86 -2.71
CA GLY A 275 -22.68 -7.13 -3.23
C GLY A 275 -22.51 -8.21 -2.18
N GLU A 276 -21.72 -9.22 -2.54
CA GLU A 276 -21.43 -10.37 -1.70
C GLU A 276 -20.28 -10.07 -0.73
N ASN A 277 -20.10 -10.92 0.28
CA ASN A 277 -18.94 -10.88 1.17
C ASN A 277 -17.64 -11.10 0.39
N LEU A 278 -16.85 -10.04 0.20
CA LEU A 278 -15.60 -10.09 -0.55
C LEU A 278 -14.43 -10.73 0.20
N GLN A 279 -14.60 -11.02 1.50
CA GLN A 279 -13.58 -11.61 2.37
C GLN A 279 -14.11 -12.88 3.07
N PRO A 280 -14.51 -13.93 2.33
CA PRO A 280 -15.24 -15.08 2.89
C PRO A 280 -14.46 -15.88 3.92
N TYR A 281 -13.13 -15.78 3.95
CA TYR A 281 -12.27 -16.46 4.93
C TYR A 281 -11.84 -15.58 6.10
N TYR A 282 -12.31 -14.35 6.17
CA TYR A 282 -11.87 -13.42 7.22
C TYR A 282 -12.16 -13.97 8.63
N ARG A 283 -13.37 -14.52 8.83
CA ARG A 283 -13.84 -15.08 10.12
C ARG A 283 -14.20 -16.57 10.05
N SER A 284 -14.05 -17.21 8.89
CA SER A 284 -14.35 -18.62 8.74
C SER A 284 -13.18 -19.47 9.21
N TYR A 285 -13.45 -20.44 10.08
CA TYR A 285 -12.48 -21.47 10.42
C TYR A 285 -12.01 -22.23 9.18
N ARG A 286 -10.71 -22.36 8.99
CA ARG A 286 -10.12 -23.06 7.84
C ARG A 286 -8.99 -24.00 8.22
N SER A 287 -8.29 -23.72 9.35
CA SER A 287 -7.21 -24.57 9.81
C SER A 287 -7.02 -24.44 11.32
N GLU A 288 -6.27 -25.40 11.90
CA GLU A 288 -5.92 -25.34 13.32
C GLU A 288 -5.10 -24.09 13.67
N ALA A 289 -4.30 -23.58 12.73
CA ALA A 289 -3.52 -22.37 12.93
C ALA A 289 -4.39 -21.10 12.95
N PHE A 290 -5.60 -21.14 12.38
CA PHE A 290 -6.52 -20.02 12.28
C PHE A 290 -7.94 -20.39 12.70
N PRO A 291 -8.16 -20.73 13.98
CA PRO A 291 -9.46 -21.23 14.46
C PRO A 291 -10.58 -20.20 14.37
N ASN A 292 -10.24 -18.90 14.30
CA ASN A 292 -11.18 -17.78 14.16
C ASN A 292 -11.21 -17.17 12.76
N GLY A 293 -10.68 -17.86 11.76
CA GLY A 293 -10.50 -17.37 10.40
C GLY A 293 -9.16 -16.69 10.19
N TYR A 294 -8.83 -16.41 8.94
CA TYR A 294 -7.51 -15.87 8.57
C TYR A 294 -7.31 -14.39 8.91
N GLY A 295 -8.39 -13.61 9.02
CA GLY A 295 -8.34 -12.20 9.37
C GLY A 295 -7.36 -11.40 8.51
N GLY A 296 -6.59 -10.54 9.14
CA GLY A 296 -5.58 -9.69 8.49
C GLY A 296 -4.37 -10.45 7.95
N GLU A 297 -4.19 -11.74 8.24
CA GLU A 297 -3.10 -12.54 7.65
C GLU A 297 -3.32 -12.76 6.14
N LEU A 298 -4.57 -12.92 5.72
CA LEU A 298 -4.94 -13.11 4.32
C LEU A 298 -5.37 -11.79 3.65
N TYR A 299 -6.00 -10.89 4.39
CA TYR A 299 -6.61 -9.68 3.84
C TYR A 299 -5.88 -8.41 4.28
N GLY A 300 -5.34 -7.67 3.33
CA GLY A 300 -4.70 -6.37 3.59
C GLY A 300 -5.68 -5.18 3.64
N GLY A 301 -6.93 -5.40 3.23
CA GLY A 301 -7.98 -4.37 3.19
C GLY A 301 -8.73 -4.19 4.50
N GLU A 302 -9.70 -3.30 4.48
CA GLU A 302 -10.58 -3.07 5.63
C GLU A 302 -11.50 -4.26 5.88
N SER A 303 -11.60 -4.67 7.14
CA SER A 303 -12.33 -5.87 7.55
C SER A 303 -13.83 -5.76 7.37
N PHE A 304 -14.39 -4.57 7.24
CA PHE A 304 -15.82 -4.38 7.08
C PHE A 304 -16.39 -5.03 5.79
N PHE A 305 -15.56 -5.26 4.75
CA PHE A 305 -15.94 -6.03 3.57
C PHE A 305 -16.09 -7.53 3.83
N GLY A 306 -15.73 -8.01 5.01
CA GLY A 306 -15.83 -9.39 5.46
C GLY A 306 -17.13 -9.75 6.16
N THR A 307 -18.16 -8.90 6.14
CA THR A 307 -19.44 -9.19 6.73
C THR A 307 -20.34 -10.01 5.80
N THR A 308 -21.43 -10.54 6.31
CA THR A 308 -22.35 -11.41 5.56
C THR A 308 -23.54 -10.68 4.95
N GLU A 309 -23.71 -9.42 5.29
CA GLU A 309 -24.76 -8.58 4.72
C GLU A 309 -24.33 -8.07 3.34
N HIS A 310 -25.27 -7.64 2.52
CA HIS A 310 -25.02 -7.28 1.13
C HIS A 310 -24.74 -5.79 0.92
N ILE A 311 -24.64 -5.03 1.98
CA ILE A 311 -24.43 -3.58 1.93
C ILE A 311 -23.34 -3.15 2.90
N TYR A 312 -22.41 -2.32 2.40
CA TYR A 312 -21.39 -1.63 3.19
C TYR A 312 -21.38 -0.16 2.83
N ASN A 313 -21.34 0.68 3.83
CA ASN A 313 -21.21 2.11 3.64
C ASN A 313 -20.09 2.65 4.53
N ILE A 314 -19.28 3.53 4.00
CA ILE A 314 -18.30 4.31 4.76
C ILE A 314 -18.35 5.76 4.31
N THR A 315 -18.64 6.67 5.26
CA THR A 315 -18.58 8.11 5.07
C THR A 315 -17.41 8.66 5.87
N LYS A 316 -16.41 9.22 5.19
CA LYS A 316 -15.25 9.90 5.81
C LYS A 316 -15.44 11.41 5.67
N VAL A 317 -15.31 12.14 6.78
CA VAL A 317 -15.24 13.60 6.79
C VAL A 317 -13.88 13.97 7.37
N GLY A 318 -13.09 14.72 6.62
CA GLY A 318 -11.70 14.92 7.02
C GLY A 318 -11.02 16.14 6.44
N TYR A 319 -9.76 16.26 6.80
CA TYR A 319 -8.84 17.28 6.33
C TYR A 319 -7.54 16.63 5.92
N ASP A 320 -7.07 16.91 4.70
CA ASP A 320 -5.82 16.38 4.14
C ASP A 320 -5.07 17.49 3.40
N ARG A 321 -3.93 17.90 3.93
CA ARG A 321 -3.16 18.98 3.32
C ARG A 321 -1.67 18.88 3.57
N TRP A 322 -0.91 19.29 2.56
CA TRP A 322 0.52 19.51 2.65
C TRP A 322 0.82 20.97 3.03
N PHE A 323 1.83 21.15 3.87
CA PHE A 323 2.34 22.42 4.36
C PHE A 323 3.84 22.55 4.06
N PHE A 324 4.36 23.77 4.17
CA PHE A 324 5.80 24.08 4.09
C PHE A 324 6.46 23.51 2.83
N GLY A 325 5.88 23.77 1.64
CA GLY A 325 6.45 23.30 0.38
C GLY A 325 6.44 21.78 0.24
N ASN A 326 5.39 21.12 0.70
CA ASN A 326 5.22 19.65 0.70
C ASN A 326 6.19 18.93 1.66
N THR A 327 6.65 19.60 2.70
CA THR A 327 7.49 18.97 3.72
C THR A 327 6.67 18.25 4.78
N MET A 328 5.51 18.78 5.18
CA MET A 328 4.65 18.21 6.21
C MET A 328 3.24 17.98 5.67
N ARG A 329 2.69 16.79 5.86
CA ARG A 329 1.29 16.45 5.59
C ARG A 329 0.55 16.20 6.89
N VAL A 330 -0.64 16.74 7.00
CA VAL A 330 -1.61 16.38 8.05
C VAL A 330 -2.82 15.81 7.37
N ASN A 331 -3.19 14.60 7.77
CA ASN A 331 -4.43 13.95 7.37
C ASN A 331 -5.17 13.50 8.62
N CYS A 332 -6.37 14.03 8.82
CA CYS A 332 -7.24 13.58 9.90
C CYS A 332 -8.67 13.42 9.38
N TYR A 333 -9.37 12.39 9.86
CA TYR A 333 -10.74 12.18 9.50
C TYR A 333 -11.52 11.40 10.57
N PHE A 334 -12.82 11.63 10.58
CA PHE A 334 -13.81 10.80 11.23
C PHE A 334 -14.50 9.96 10.16
N ALA A 335 -14.64 8.66 10.39
CA ALA A 335 -15.37 7.75 9.52
C ALA A 335 -16.55 7.12 10.27
N MET A 336 -17.73 7.13 9.64
CA MET A 336 -18.86 6.29 10.00
C MET A 336 -18.92 5.12 9.04
N GLN A 337 -19.12 3.92 9.57
CA GLN A 337 -19.15 2.67 8.83
C GLN A 337 -20.43 1.90 9.18
N TYR A 338 -21.11 1.41 8.15
CA TYR A 338 -22.31 0.57 8.28
C TYR A 338 -22.12 -0.72 7.49
N ASP A 339 -22.38 -1.86 8.11
CA ASP A 339 -22.18 -3.19 7.53
C ASP A 339 -23.46 -3.97 7.22
N GLY A 340 -24.61 -3.29 7.22
CA GLY A 340 -25.91 -3.91 7.06
C GLY A 340 -26.54 -4.35 8.39
N THR A 341 -25.76 -4.48 9.46
CA THR A 341 -26.23 -4.92 10.78
C THR A 341 -26.11 -3.85 11.86
N GLY A 342 -25.05 -3.05 11.81
CA GLY A 342 -24.77 -2.06 12.83
C GLY A 342 -23.80 -0.99 12.37
N TRP A 343 -23.62 0.02 13.20
CA TRP A 343 -22.73 1.14 12.94
C TRP A 343 -21.46 1.02 13.76
N GLY A 344 -20.35 1.35 13.12
CA GLY A 344 -19.08 1.59 13.77
C GLY A 344 -18.51 2.94 13.36
N ASN A 345 -17.53 3.41 14.09
CA ASN A 345 -16.83 4.62 13.72
C ASN A 345 -15.34 4.50 13.98
N LYS A 346 -14.54 5.30 13.27
CA LYS A 346 -13.12 5.44 13.57
C LYS A 346 -12.66 6.87 13.40
N GLN A 347 -11.65 7.23 14.20
CA GLN A 347 -10.96 8.50 14.12
C GLN A 347 -9.51 8.26 13.77
N ILE A 348 -9.08 8.84 12.66
CA ILE A 348 -7.69 8.74 12.20
C ILE A 348 -7.04 10.11 12.27
N VAL A 349 -5.82 10.14 12.81
CA VAL A 349 -4.92 11.28 12.69
C VAL A 349 -3.56 10.78 12.24
N SER A 350 -3.08 11.29 11.12
CA SER A 350 -1.73 11.02 10.64
C SER A 350 -0.98 12.31 10.34
N VAL A 351 0.29 12.33 10.72
CA VAL A 351 1.23 13.41 10.40
C VAL A 351 2.44 12.78 9.74
N SER A 352 2.81 13.30 8.58
CA SER A 352 4.01 12.86 7.86
C SER A 352 4.92 14.05 7.62
N VAL A 353 6.22 13.89 7.90
CA VAL A 353 7.26 14.88 7.59
C VAL A 353 8.29 14.23 6.69
N ARG A 354 8.67 14.91 5.61
CA ARG A 354 9.62 14.43 4.62
C ARG A 354 10.77 15.43 4.50
N LEU A 355 11.95 15.03 4.98
CA LEU A 355 13.18 15.83 4.93
C LEU A 355 14.18 15.11 4.03
N LEU A 356 14.56 15.75 2.94
CA LEU A 356 15.61 15.25 2.04
C LEU A 356 16.47 16.42 1.59
N LYS A 357 17.78 16.26 1.72
CA LYS A 357 18.78 17.20 1.23
C LYS A 357 19.73 16.48 0.28
N ASP A 358 19.98 17.07 -0.87
CA ASP A 358 20.99 16.62 -1.80
C ASP A 358 22.26 17.47 -1.65
N ILE A 359 23.41 16.83 -1.69
CA ILE A 359 24.74 17.44 -1.57
C ILE A 359 25.56 16.98 -2.78
N ALA A 360 25.98 17.91 -3.63
CA ALA A 360 26.82 17.59 -4.77
C ALA A 360 28.18 17.03 -4.30
N LEU A 361 28.57 15.85 -4.79
CA LEU A 361 29.84 15.19 -4.44
C LEU A 361 30.98 15.58 -5.39
N SER A 362 30.67 16.07 -6.60
CA SER A 362 31.67 16.59 -7.52
C SER A 362 31.63 18.12 -7.55
N LYS A 363 32.76 18.77 -7.36
CA LYS A 363 32.91 20.18 -7.74
C LYS A 363 33.01 20.23 -9.25
N LYS A 364 32.12 20.96 -9.91
CA LYS A 364 32.37 21.38 -11.30
C LYS A 364 33.74 22.05 -11.34
N LYS A 365 34.68 21.47 -12.07
CA LYS A 365 35.91 22.16 -12.49
C LYS A 365 35.58 23.18 -13.57
#